data_f8cdd5b9156d8e1ba09fc04f37ba4d22
#
_entry.id   f8cdd5b9156d8e1ba09fc04f37ba4d22
#
_cell.length_a   1.000
_cell.length_b   1.000
_cell.length_c   1.000
_cell.angle_alpha   90.00
_cell.angle_beta   90.00
_cell.angle_gamma   90.00
#
_symmetry.space_group_name_H-M   'P 1'
#
loop_
_entity.id
_entity.type
_entity.pdbx_description
1 polymer ?
#
loop_
_entity_poly.entity_id
_entity_poly.type
_entity_poly.pdbx_seq_one_letter_code
_entity_poly.pdbx_strand_id
1 'polypeptide(L)'
;MSEYPRSPLMGQMMSQPLLISSIIKHADRYFGKNEIVSRRVEGDIHRYTYHDCHTRSRKLAKALAGLGVQMGDRVATMAWNGYRHLEAYYAVSGSGAVLHTLNPRLFPEQIAYITNHAEDQYLIFELTFLPLIEAVAQHCKTIKGYILMCDKDRMPAKSAIPNLMCYEDLIDSHADDYEWPLFDENSASSLCYTSGTTGNPKGALYSHRSTLLHSYASTMPDALNVSGRDSVLPVVPMFHVNAWGLPYSVPLTGAKMVFPGPSLDGKSLYDLFEAEKVTFSAGVPTVWLGLLNHVAQNNLSFSTFKRTVIGGSACPPAMMKTLRHKYGIEVVHAWGMTEMSPLGTCATLQAHHYDLPEEAQQAMLEKQGHVIFGVDMKIVDDTGAELPWDGKTYGNLLVKGPWVISEYYKGEGGDVLEDGWFPTGDVATIDGDGYMQITDRSKDVIKSGGEWIGTIDLENIAMSHPAVLQAACIGVMHPKWDERPLLVVVKRQGMEVSKEELLAFYEGKIAKWWTPDDVAFIDALPIGATGKVLKNRIRETFRDHVLPTA
;
A
#
# COMPACT_ATOMS: atom_id res chain seq x y z
N MET A 1 -12.04 -30.56 1.69
CA MET A 1 -11.84 -30.76 3.15
C MET A 1 -11.03 -32.03 3.29
N SER A 2 -9.81 -31.98 3.82
CA SER A 2 -9.04 -33.17 4.14
C SER A 2 -9.76 -33.88 5.29
N GLU A 3 -10.26 -35.06 5.04
CA GLU A 3 -10.80 -35.93 6.09
C GLU A 3 -9.64 -36.35 7.01
N TYR A 4 -9.55 -35.75 8.17
CA TYR A 4 -8.68 -36.26 9.22
C TYR A 4 -9.25 -37.59 9.71
N PRO A 5 -8.48 -38.69 9.68
CA PRO A 5 -8.99 -40.02 10.01
C PRO A 5 -9.39 -40.23 11.49
N ARG A 6 -9.13 -39.23 12.34
CA ARG A 6 -9.52 -39.17 13.75
C ARG A 6 -9.82 -37.74 14.17
N SER A 7 -10.77 -37.54 15.05
CA SER A 7 -10.97 -36.23 15.70
C SER A 7 -9.72 -35.85 16.47
N PRO A 8 -9.13 -34.68 16.21
CA PRO A 8 -7.93 -34.25 16.92
C PRO A 8 -8.25 -34.04 18.42
N LEU A 9 -7.25 -34.31 19.27
CA LEU A 9 -7.33 -33.88 20.67
C LEU A 9 -7.28 -32.35 20.70
N MET A 10 -8.29 -31.72 21.30
CA MET A 10 -8.37 -30.27 21.38
C MET A 10 -7.36 -29.72 22.38
N GLY A 11 -6.70 -28.63 22.00
CA GLY A 11 -5.83 -27.88 22.92
C GLY A 11 -6.64 -27.26 24.06
N GLN A 12 -5.99 -27.08 25.22
CA GLN A 12 -6.62 -26.55 26.44
C GLN A 12 -6.19 -25.11 26.76
N MET A 13 -5.90 -24.33 25.71
CA MET A 13 -5.59 -22.91 25.86
C MET A 13 -6.88 -22.09 25.88
N MET A 14 -6.78 -20.89 26.50
CA MET A 14 -7.91 -19.95 26.51
C MET A 14 -8.32 -19.60 25.08
N SER A 15 -9.62 -19.66 24.82
CA SER A 15 -10.20 -19.24 23.53
C SER A 15 -10.54 -17.75 23.59
N GLN A 16 -9.59 -16.90 23.24
CA GLN A 16 -9.82 -15.46 23.06
C GLN A 16 -9.83 -15.12 21.57
N PRO A 17 -10.88 -14.45 21.06
CA PRO A 17 -10.93 -14.09 19.66
C PRO A 17 -9.90 -13.00 19.31
N LEU A 18 -9.29 -13.11 18.13
CA LEU A 18 -8.33 -12.15 17.58
C LEU A 18 -9.08 -10.92 17.03
N LEU A 19 -9.43 -9.99 17.90
CA LEU A 19 -10.17 -8.77 17.55
C LEU A 19 -9.28 -7.54 17.54
N ILE A 20 -9.50 -6.63 16.59
CA ILE A 20 -8.77 -5.36 16.45
C ILE A 20 -8.83 -4.53 17.73
N SER A 21 -9.95 -4.54 18.45
CA SER A 21 -10.09 -3.86 19.73
C SER A 21 -9.05 -4.29 20.78
N SER A 22 -8.51 -5.53 20.68
CA SER A 22 -7.46 -6.00 21.58
C SER A 22 -6.16 -5.24 21.41
N ILE A 23 -5.85 -4.73 20.22
CA ILE A 23 -4.63 -3.96 19.93
C ILE A 23 -4.66 -2.63 20.70
N ILE A 24 -5.73 -1.84 20.56
CA ILE A 24 -5.79 -0.53 21.22
C ILE A 24 -5.92 -0.66 22.74
N LYS A 25 -6.60 -1.70 23.24
CA LYS A 25 -6.63 -2.04 24.68
C LYS A 25 -5.24 -2.37 25.20
N HIS A 26 -4.45 -3.12 24.44
CA HIS A 26 -3.07 -3.44 24.77
C HIS A 26 -2.19 -2.18 24.77
N ALA A 27 -2.28 -1.37 23.71
CA ALA A 27 -1.53 -0.13 23.59
C ALA A 27 -1.82 0.84 24.74
N ASP A 28 -3.09 1.05 25.09
CA ASP A 28 -3.46 1.87 26.25
C ASP A 28 -2.91 1.32 27.55
N ARG A 29 -3.09 0.02 27.79
CA ARG A 29 -2.73 -0.58 29.09
C ARG A 29 -1.24 -0.60 29.35
N TYR A 30 -0.42 -0.89 28.35
CA TYR A 30 1.02 -1.12 28.53
C TYR A 30 1.89 0.00 27.98
N PHE A 31 1.37 0.79 27.02
CA PHE A 31 2.07 1.88 26.35
C PHE A 31 1.25 3.18 26.34
N GLY A 32 0.28 3.31 27.25
CA GLY A 32 -0.68 4.41 27.28
C GLY A 32 -0.08 5.82 27.31
N LYS A 33 1.19 5.97 27.71
CA LYS A 33 1.93 7.25 27.72
C LYS A 33 2.70 7.53 26.44
N ASN A 34 2.81 6.55 25.53
CA ASN A 34 3.55 6.75 24.28
C ASN A 34 2.77 7.64 23.35
N GLU A 35 3.49 8.51 22.64
CA GLU A 35 2.91 9.59 21.84
C GLU A 35 2.40 9.11 20.48
N ILE A 36 1.32 9.75 20.07
CA ILE A 36 0.84 9.82 18.70
C ILE A 36 0.85 11.29 18.29
N VAL A 37 1.57 11.61 17.22
CA VAL A 37 1.75 12.97 16.73
C VAL A 37 1.10 13.10 15.36
N SER A 38 0.35 14.16 15.11
CA SER A 38 -0.30 14.39 13.82
C SER A 38 -0.12 15.82 13.36
N ARG A 39 0.40 16.00 12.15
CA ARG A 39 0.25 17.25 11.43
C ARG A 39 -1.18 17.31 10.91
N ARG A 40 -1.95 18.27 11.39
CA ARG A 40 -3.38 18.40 11.05
C ARG A 40 -3.58 19.22 9.78
N VAL A 41 -4.73 19.03 9.15
CA VAL A 41 -5.17 19.88 8.02
C VAL A 41 -5.47 21.32 8.47
N GLU A 42 -5.72 21.55 9.76
CA GLU A 42 -5.87 22.86 10.40
C GLU A 42 -4.55 23.64 10.45
N GLY A 43 -3.39 22.99 10.21
CA GLY A 43 -2.09 23.63 10.04
C GLY A 43 -1.16 23.55 11.26
N ASP A 44 -1.60 22.95 12.36
CA ASP A 44 -0.82 22.76 13.58
C ASP A 44 -0.39 21.30 13.79
N ILE A 45 0.33 21.05 14.88
CA ILE A 45 0.74 19.72 15.32
C ILE A 45 -0.09 19.33 16.56
N HIS A 46 -0.92 18.29 16.39
CA HIS A 46 -1.64 17.67 17.50
C HIS A 46 -0.79 16.58 18.13
N ARG A 47 -0.73 16.56 19.46
CA ARG A 47 -0.02 15.56 20.27
C ARG A 47 -0.95 14.98 21.30
N TYR A 48 -1.00 13.68 21.38
CA TYR A 48 -1.72 12.95 22.40
C TYR A 48 -1.11 11.54 22.56
N THR A 49 -1.70 10.69 23.36
CA THR A 49 -1.14 9.40 23.75
C THR A 49 -2.03 8.24 23.30
N TYR A 50 -1.55 6.99 23.41
CA TYR A 50 -2.40 5.81 23.18
C TYR A 50 -3.58 5.74 24.14
N HIS A 51 -3.42 6.24 25.37
CA HIS A 51 -4.53 6.36 26.32
C HIS A 51 -5.62 7.28 25.79
N ASP A 52 -5.24 8.45 25.31
CA ASP A 52 -6.18 9.42 24.72
C ASP A 52 -6.83 8.85 23.46
N CYS A 53 -6.07 8.19 22.60
CA CYS A 53 -6.57 7.52 21.40
C CYS A 53 -7.65 6.49 21.74
N HIS A 54 -7.39 5.60 22.70
CA HIS A 54 -8.35 4.59 23.15
C HIS A 54 -9.61 5.24 23.74
N THR A 55 -9.44 6.22 24.63
CA THR A 55 -10.54 6.98 25.23
C THR A 55 -11.44 7.60 24.15
N ARG A 56 -10.87 8.30 23.17
CA ARG A 56 -11.60 8.95 22.10
C ARG A 56 -12.22 7.95 21.12
N SER A 57 -11.54 6.83 20.83
CA SER A 57 -12.11 5.73 20.02
C SER A 57 -13.35 5.13 20.68
N ARG A 58 -13.36 4.94 22.00
CA ARG A 58 -14.54 4.46 22.75
C ARG A 58 -15.69 5.47 22.68
N LYS A 59 -15.42 6.76 22.84
CA LYS A 59 -16.43 7.82 22.66
C LYS A 59 -17.03 7.81 21.27
N LEU A 60 -16.20 7.70 20.23
CA LEU A 60 -16.66 7.59 18.84
C LEU A 60 -17.51 6.34 18.61
N ALA A 61 -17.08 5.17 19.13
CA ALA A 61 -17.86 3.93 19.03
C ALA A 61 -19.23 4.08 19.69
N LYS A 62 -19.29 4.70 20.86
CA LYS A 62 -20.56 5.02 21.54
C LYS A 62 -21.45 5.97 20.73
N ALA A 63 -20.85 6.99 20.13
CA ALA A 63 -21.58 7.94 19.27
C ALA A 63 -22.16 7.23 18.03
N LEU A 64 -21.37 6.38 17.36
CA LEU A 64 -21.83 5.61 16.20
C LEU A 64 -22.96 4.65 16.56
N ALA A 65 -22.86 3.97 17.71
CA ALA A 65 -23.95 3.14 18.24
C ALA A 65 -25.22 3.95 18.51
N GLY A 66 -25.08 5.16 19.07
CA GLY A 66 -26.18 6.13 19.27
C GLY A 66 -26.83 6.60 17.96
N LEU A 67 -26.07 6.66 16.87
CA LEU A 67 -26.54 6.94 15.52
C LEU A 67 -27.17 5.71 14.83
N GLY A 68 -27.17 4.55 15.49
CA GLY A 68 -27.78 3.31 15.01
C GLY A 68 -26.88 2.44 14.15
N VAL A 69 -25.55 2.66 14.17
CA VAL A 69 -24.59 1.76 13.53
C VAL A 69 -24.55 0.42 14.27
N GLN A 70 -24.66 -0.67 13.54
CA GLN A 70 -24.71 -2.04 14.06
C GLN A 70 -23.52 -2.86 13.56
N MET A 71 -23.30 -4.04 14.15
CA MET A 71 -22.32 -5.01 13.64
C MET A 71 -22.59 -5.33 12.17
N GLY A 72 -21.52 -5.33 11.37
CA GLY A 72 -21.59 -5.58 9.93
C GLY A 72 -21.96 -4.35 9.08
N ASP A 73 -22.41 -3.25 9.66
CA ASP A 73 -22.61 -2.00 8.92
C ASP A 73 -21.27 -1.43 8.45
N ARG A 74 -21.25 -0.84 7.26
CA ARG A 74 -20.05 -0.18 6.73
C ARG A 74 -20.07 1.30 7.09
N VAL A 75 -18.96 1.77 7.65
CA VAL A 75 -18.72 3.18 7.92
C VAL A 75 -17.52 3.60 7.08
N ALA A 76 -17.78 4.49 6.11
CA ALA A 76 -16.75 4.98 5.22
C ALA A 76 -15.89 6.04 5.90
N THR A 77 -14.60 6.10 5.52
CA THR A 77 -13.68 7.19 5.89
C THR A 77 -13.00 7.77 4.65
N MET A 78 -12.86 9.10 4.60
CA MET A 78 -12.08 9.81 3.59
C MET A 78 -11.18 10.82 4.29
N ALA A 79 -9.98 10.39 4.64
CA ALA A 79 -9.07 11.18 5.47
C ALA A 79 -7.60 10.88 5.14
N TRP A 80 -6.74 11.86 5.39
CA TRP A 80 -5.29 11.68 5.39
C TRP A 80 -4.83 10.86 6.59
N ASN A 81 -3.54 10.58 6.68
CA ASN A 81 -2.94 9.96 7.85
C ASN A 81 -2.98 10.96 9.01
N GLY A 82 -3.79 10.67 10.03
CA GLY A 82 -4.03 11.54 11.16
C GLY A 82 -4.68 10.84 12.33
N TYR A 83 -4.66 11.47 13.50
CA TYR A 83 -5.15 10.88 14.75
C TYR A 83 -6.66 10.58 14.73
N ARG A 84 -7.51 11.46 14.15
CA ARG A 84 -8.96 11.21 14.04
C ARG A 84 -9.25 10.02 13.13
N HIS A 85 -8.45 9.84 12.09
CA HIS A 85 -8.57 8.68 11.22
C HIS A 85 -8.19 7.38 11.96
N LEU A 86 -7.11 7.42 12.78
CA LEU A 86 -6.73 6.29 13.64
C LEU A 86 -7.83 5.95 14.65
N GLU A 87 -8.45 6.95 15.28
CA GLU A 87 -9.58 6.75 16.19
C GLU A 87 -10.76 6.05 15.47
N ALA A 88 -11.07 6.46 14.23
CA ALA A 88 -12.10 5.82 13.41
C ALA A 88 -11.77 4.36 13.09
N TYR A 89 -10.51 4.01 12.84
CA TYR A 89 -10.05 2.63 12.63
C TYR A 89 -10.45 1.72 13.79
N TYR A 90 -10.21 2.17 15.02
CA TYR A 90 -10.53 1.39 16.20
C TYR A 90 -12.00 1.47 16.61
N ALA A 91 -12.62 2.63 16.48
CA ALA A 91 -14.02 2.82 16.83
C ALA A 91 -14.94 1.98 15.95
N VAL A 92 -14.74 2.02 14.64
CA VAL A 92 -15.58 1.30 13.68
C VAL A 92 -15.32 -0.20 13.77
N SER A 93 -14.10 -0.65 13.49
CA SER A 93 -13.81 -2.10 13.51
C SER A 93 -13.96 -2.70 14.90
N GLY A 94 -13.54 -1.99 15.96
CA GLY A 94 -13.65 -2.49 17.34
C GLY A 94 -15.08 -2.71 17.80
N SER A 95 -16.06 -1.99 17.27
CA SER A 95 -17.48 -2.18 17.56
C SER A 95 -18.13 -3.32 16.78
N GLY A 96 -17.41 -3.94 15.82
CA GLY A 96 -17.91 -4.97 14.93
C GLY A 96 -18.54 -4.43 13.64
N ALA A 97 -18.50 -3.11 13.43
CA ALA A 97 -18.78 -2.51 12.13
C ALA A 97 -17.59 -2.66 11.20
N VAL A 98 -17.74 -2.39 9.92
CA VAL A 98 -16.72 -2.54 8.89
C VAL A 98 -16.21 -1.18 8.47
N LEU A 99 -14.93 -0.93 8.69
CA LEU A 99 -14.26 0.28 8.23
C LEU A 99 -14.08 0.23 6.70
N HIS A 100 -14.65 1.19 5.97
CA HIS A 100 -14.43 1.29 4.53
C HIS A 100 -13.59 2.52 4.21
N THR A 101 -12.35 2.33 3.79
CA THR A 101 -11.43 3.43 3.49
C THR A 101 -11.54 3.87 2.03
N LEU A 102 -11.94 5.13 1.81
CA LEU A 102 -12.12 5.72 0.48
C LEU A 102 -10.86 6.47 0.05
N ASN A 103 -10.37 6.16 -1.14
CA ASN A 103 -9.26 6.89 -1.73
C ASN A 103 -9.78 8.23 -2.33
N PRO A 104 -9.37 9.39 -1.79
CA PRO A 104 -9.87 10.69 -2.24
C PRO A 104 -9.36 11.12 -3.62
N ARG A 105 -8.43 10.36 -4.21
CA ARG A 105 -7.86 10.60 -5.54
C ARG A 105 -8.63 9.90 -6.65
N LEU A 106 -9.68 9.15 -6.31
CA LEU A 106 -10.60 8.56 -7.28
C LEU A 106 -11.50 9.64 -7.88
N PHE A 107 -12.04 9.37 -9.08
CA PHE A 107 -13.01 10.26 -9.67
C PHE A 107 -14.33 10.27 -8.86
N PRO A 108 -15.07 11.40 -8.86
CA PRO A 108 -16.32 11.52 -8.10
C PRO A 108 -17.33 10.39 -8.37
N GLU A 109 -17.44 9.95 -9.63
CA GLU A 109 -18.32 8.86 -10.04
C GLU A 109 -17.90 7.51 -9.43
N GLN A 110 -16.59 7.29 -9.33
CA GLN A 110 -16.05 6.07 -8.69
C GLN A 110 -16.30 6.09 -7.17
N ILE A 111 -16.14 7.26 -6.53
CA ILE A 111 -16.43 7.42 -5.10
C ILE A 111 -17.90 7.12 -4.83
N ALA A 112 -18.82 7.70 -5.61
CA ALA A 112 -20.25 7.42 -5.49
C ALA A 112 -20.57 5.94 -5.76
N TYR A 113 -19.93 5.33 -6.75
CA TYR A 113 -20.09 3.90 -7.05
C TYR A 113 -19.69 3.02 -5.86
N ILE A 114 -18.45 3.15 -5.37
CA ILE A 114 -17.96 2.26 -4.28
C ILE A 114 -18.71 2.49 -2.98
N THR A 115 -19.11 3.73 -2.66
CA THR A 115 -19.93 4.07 -1.50
C THR A 115 -21.30 3.38 -1.53
N ASN A 116 -21.97 3.43 -2.68
CA ASN A 116 -23.26 2.77 -2.86
C ASN A 116 -23.11 1.25 -2.93
N HIS A 117 -22.07 0.74 -3.60
CA HIS A 117 -21.81 -0.69 -3.70
C HIS A 117 -21.46 -1.30 -2.34
N ALA A 118 -20.69 -0.58 -1.51
CA ALA A 118 -20.40 -0.98 -0.13
C ALA A 118 -21.63 -0.86 0.77
N GLU A 119 -22.65 -0.10 0.38
CA GLU A 119 -23.82 0.22 1.22
C GLU A 119 -23.40 0.94 2.51
N ASP A 120 -22.48 1.91 2.39
CA ASP A 120 -21.99 2.67 3.52
C ASP A 120 -23.13 3.42 4.22
N GLN A 121 -23.16 3.36 5.54
CA GLN A 121 -24.21 3.99 6.36
C GLN A 121 -23.85 5.41 6.79
N TYR A 122 -22.56 5.64 7.06
CA TYR A 122 -22.00 6.94 7.43
C TYR A 122 -20.70 7.18 6.69
N LEU A 123 -20.38 8.43 6.45
CA LEU A 123 -19.09 8.86 5.90
C LEU A 123 -18.42 9.86 6.85
N ILE A 124 -17.27 9.47 7.38
CA ILE A 124 -16.40 10.30 8.23
C ILE A 124 -15.30 10.86 7.32
N PHE A 125 -15.14 12.19 7.24
CA PHE A 125 -14.19 12.77 6.29
C PHE A 125 -13.51 14.03 6.83
N GLU A 126 -12.31 14.33 6.32
CA GLU A 126 -11.54 15.52 6.70
C GLU A 126 -11.93 16.78 5.94
N LEU A 127 -11.67 17.92 6.56
CA LEU A 127 -11.99 19.27 6.06
C LEU A 127 -11.47 19.52 4.64
N THR A 128 -10.31 18.99 4.28
CA THR A 128 -9.74 19.07 2.93
C THR A 128 -10.71 18.56 1.85
N PHE A 129 -11.53 17.57 2.17
CA PHE A 129 -12.43 16.90 1.22
C PHE A 129 -13.85 17.47 1.21
N LEU A 130 -14.12 18.52 1.98
CA LEU A 130 -15.45 19.14 2.04
C LEU A 130 -16.01 19.48 0.63
N PRO A 131 -15.27 20.15 -0.28
CA PRO A 131 -15.78 20.44 -1.62
C PRO A 131 -16.08 19.17 -2.45
N LEU A 132 -15.26 18.12 -2.31
CA LEU A 132 -15.46 16.85 -3.00
C LEU A 132 -16.73 16.16 -2.49
N ILE A 133 -16.92 16.12 -1.17
CA ILE A 133 -18.10 15.48 -0.58
C ILE A 133 -19.37 16.27 -0.91
N GLU A 134 -19.32 17.61 -0.92
CA GLU A 134 -20.46 18.45 -1.39
C GLU A 134 -20.88 18.09 -2.83
N ALA A 135 -19.92 17.80 -3.71
CA ALA A 135 -20.19 17.41 -5.08
C ALA A 135 -20.78 16.00 -5.23
N VAL A 136 -20.41 15.04 -4.36
CA VAL A 136 -20.82 13.63 -4.50
C VAL A 136 -21.95 13.20 -3.57
N ALA A 137 -22.21 13.92 -2.47
CA ALA A 137 -23.14 13.52 -1.43
C ALA A 137 -24.55 13.16 -1.94
N GLN A 138 -25.07 13.93 -2.91
CA GLN A 138 -26.39 13.66 -3.52
C GLN A 138 -26.43 12.34 -4.32
N HIS A 139 -25.27 11.78 -4.69
CA HIS A 139 -25.13 10.52 -5.43
C HIS A 139 -24.86 9.32 -4.51
N CYS A 140 -24.54 9.54 -3.23
CA CYS A 140 -24.29 8.53 -2.21
C CYS A 140 -25.62 8.16 -1.50
N LYS A 141 -26.36 7.24 -2.10
CA LYS A 141 -27.77 6.95 -1.74
C LYS A 141 -27.95 6.22 -0.41
N THR A 142 -26.92 5.57 0.09
CA THR A 142 -26.98 4.72 1.31
C THR A 142 -26.56 5.48 2.57
N ILE A 143 -25.87 6.61 2.42
CA ILE A 143 -25.34 7.41 3.52
C ILE A 143 -26.49 8.10 4.28
N LYS A 144 -26.61 7.80 5.57
CA LYS A 144 -27.59 8.40 6.48
C LYS A 144 -27.11 9.73 7.07
N GLY A 145 -25.80 9.90 7.21
CA GLY A 145 -25.18 11.11 7.76
C GLY A 145 -23.68 11.19 7.46
N TYR A 146 -23.19 12.41 7.55
CA TYR A 146 -21.81 12.77 7.26
C TYR A 146 -21.17 13.36 8.52
N ILE A 147 -19.94 12.94 8.83
CA ILE A 147 -19.21 13.37 10.03
C ILE A 147 -17.92 14.06 9.57
N LEU A 148 -17.83 15.37 9.78
CA LEU A 148 -16.67 16.16 9.39
C LEU A 148 -15.62 16.15 10.52
N MET A 149 -14.44 15.65 10.21
CA MET A 149 -13.26 15.68 11.09
C MET A 149 -12.66 17.09 11.10
N CYS A 150 -13.13 17.93 11.99
CA CYS A 150 -12.60 19.29 12.21
C CYS A 150 -12.84 19.73 13.65
N ASP A 151 -12.12 20.77 14.07
CA ASP A 151 -12.41 21.48 15.30
C ASP A 151 -13.78 22.18 15.21
N LYS A 152 -14.46 22.38 16.33
CA LYS A 152 -15.84 22.91 16.36
C LYS A 152 -16.00 24.27 15.67
N ASP A 153 -14.98 25.13 15.84
CA ASP A 153 -14.93 26.45 15.22
C ASP A 153 -14.63 26.44 13.71
N ARG A 154 -14.27 25.28 13.16
CA ARG A 154 -14.01 25.05 11.73
C ARG A 154 -15.20 24.47 10.99
N MET A 155 -16.29 24.17 11.68
CA MET A 155 -17.53 23.74 11.02
C MET A 155 -18.03 24.82 10.06
N PRO A 156 -18.41 24.45 8.81
CA PRO A 156 -18.97 25.40 7.88
C PRO A 156 -20.32 25.93 8.40
N ALA A 157 -20.51 27.24 8.34
CA ALA A 157 -21.77 27.87 8.75
C ALA A 157 -22.98 27.43 7.90
N LYS A 158 -22.71 27.00 6.66
CA LYS A 158 -23.66 26.40 5.72
C LYS A 158 -22.97 25.34 4.90
N SER A 159 -23.64 24.23 4.64
CA SER A 159 -23.15 23.15 3.74
C SER A 159 -24.34 22.58 2.98
N ALA A 160 -24.10 22.11 1.76
CA ALA A 160 -25.06 21.34 0.97
C ALA A 160 -25.13 19.86 1.37
N ILE A 161 -24.24 19.41 2.26
CA ILE A 161 -24.17 18.02 2.71
C ILE A 161 -25.31 17.77 3.70
N PRO A 162 -26.17 16.77 3.44
CA PRO A 162 -27.28 16.47 4.35
C PRO A 162 -26.77 15.84 5.66
N ASN A 163 -27.41 16.18 6.78
CA ASN A 163 -27.10 15.59 8.10
C ASN A 163 -25.59 15.67 8.44
N LEU A 164 -24.94 16.80 8.16
CA LEU A 164 -23.55 17.04 8.49
C LEU A 164 -23.37 17.28 9.99
N MET A 165 -22.49 16.48 10.61
CA MET A 165 -22.17 16.51 12.04
C MET A 165 -20.68 16.85 12.24
N CYS A 166 -20.36 17.51 13.37
CA CYS A 166 -18.99 17.75 13.78
C CYS A 166 -18.44 16.54 14.53
N TYR A 167 -17.25 16.07 14.15
CA TYR A 167 -16.56 14.97 14.83
C TYR A 167 -16.29 15.29 16.31
N GLU A 168 -15.76 16.48 16.62
CA GLU A 168 -15.43 16.85 17.99
C GLU A 168 -16.66 17.04 18.88
N ASP A 169 -17.79 17.48 18.33
CA ASP A 169 -19.05 17.53 19.09
C ASP A 169 -19.55 16.13 19.44
N LEU A 170 -19.43 15.16 18.52
CA LEU A 170 -19.76 13.76 18.80
C LEU A 170 -18.87 13.19 19.90
N ILE A 171 -17.55 13.41 19.84
CA ILE A 171 -16.61 12.94 20.85
C ILE A 171 -16.93 13.55 22.23
N ASP A 172 -17.15 14.86 22.29
CA ASP A 172 -17.36 15.56 23.56
C ASP A 172 -18.73 15.28 24.19
N SER A 173 -19.72 14.92 23.40
CA SER A 173 -21.07 14.61 23.89
C SER A 173 -21.22 13.21 24.49
N HIS A 174 -20.19 12.35 24.39
CA HIS A 174 -20.25 10.97 24.86
C HIS A 174 -19.19 10.68 25.92
N ALA A 175 -19.56 9.84 26.90
CA ALA A 175 -18.62 9.30 27.88
C ALA A 175 -17.77 8.18 27.27
N ASP A 176 -16.62 7.88 27.87
CA ASP A 176 -15.68 6.85 27.43
C ASP A 176 -15.95 5.47 28.09
N ASP A 177 -17.21 5.16 28.34
CA ASP A 177 -17.68 3.94 29.00
C ASP A 177 -18.14 2.86 28.04
N TYR A 178 -17.82 2.98 26.74
CA TYR A 178 -18.14 1.98 25.75
C TYR A 178 -17.34 0.70 25.97
N GLU A 179 -18.03 -0.43 26.15
CA GLU A 179 -17.42 -1.74 26.29
C GLU A 179 -17.29 -2.42 24.93
N TRP A 180 -16.06 -2.77 24.55
CA TRP A 180 -15.79 -3.46 23.30
C TRP A 180 -16.46 -4.84 23.28
N PRO A 181 -17.35 -5.13 22.33
CA PRO A 181 -18.01 -6.42 22.23
C PRO A 181 -17.03 -7.54 21.87
N LEU A 182 -17.37 -8.76 22.26
CA LEU A 182 -16.70 -9.98 21.82
C LEU A 182 -17.58 -10.67 20.77
N PHE A 183 -16.97 -11.05 19.65
CA PHE A 183 -17.64 -11.71 18.53
C PHE A 183 -16.64 -12.60 17.78
N ASP A 184 -17.10 -13.28 16.72
CA ASP A 184 -16.28 -14.16 15.91
C ASP A 184 -15.16 -13.37 15.20
N GLU A 185 -13.91 -13.79 15.37
CA GLU A 185 -12.72 -13.20 14.76
C GLU A 185 -12.71 -13.25 13.22
N ASN A 186 -13.53 -14.12 12.62
CA ASN A 186 -13.72 -14.19 11.17
C ASN A 186 -14.68 -13.12 10.63
N SER A 187 -15.34 -12.35 11.51
CA SER A 187 -16.16 -11.21 11.11
C SER A 187 -15.34 -10.17 10.36
N ALA A 188 -15.99 -9.49 9.41
CA ALA A 188 -15.37 -8.43 8.63
C ALA A 188 -14.91 -7.26 9.51
N SER A 189 -13.73 -6.74 9.25
CA SER A 189 -13.13 -5.61 9.98
C SER A 189 -12.98 -4.37 9.12
N SER A 190 -12.54 -4.54 7.87
CA SER A 190 -12.35 -3.44 6.93
C SER A 190 -12.55 -3.87 5.49
N LEU A 191 -12.94 -2.90 4.65
CA LEU A 191 -13.18 -3.06 3.22
C LEU A 191 -12.28 -2.08 2.47
N CYS A 192 -11.46 -2.59 1.55
CA CYS A 192 -10.57 -1.79 0.71
C CYS A 192 -10.85 -2.08 -0.76
N TYR A 193 -11.17 -1.05 -1.54
CA TYR A 193 -11.35 -1.21 -2.98
C TYR A 193 -10.04 -1.11 -3.74
N THR A 194 -9.89 -1.97 -4.75
CA THR A 194 -8.78 -1.89 -5.71
C THR A 194 -8.95 -0.67 -6.61
N SER A 195 -7.88 -0.23 -7.26
CA SER A 195 -7.90 0.96 -8.14
C SER A 195 -8.63 0.77 -9.47
N GLY A 196 -9.13 -0.45 -9.77
CA GLY A 196 -9.95 -0.72 -10.94
C GLY A 196 -9.32 -0.35 -12.29
N THR A 197 -8.06 -0.74 -12.53
CA THR A 197 -7.36 -0.40 -13.80
C THR A 197 -8.01 -1.01 -15.05
N THR A 198 -8.91 -1.98 -14.89
CA THR A 198 -9.56 -2.73 -15.98
C THR A 198 -11.07 -2.91 -15.78
N GLY A 199 -11.75 -1.96 -15.12
CA GLY A 199 -13.19 -2.04 -14.85
C GLY A 199 -13.55 -1.30 -13.56
N ASN A 200 -14.71 -1.60 -13.00
CA ASN A 200 -15.10 -1.05 -11.71
C ASN A 200 -14.15 -1.54 -10.60
N PRO A 201 -13.83 -0.69 -9.61
CA PRO A 201 -13.08 -1.13 -8.42
C PRO A 201 -13.77 -2.29 -7.73
N LYS A 202 -12.99 -3.31 -7.33
CA LYS A 202 -13.48 -4.47 -6.58
C LYS A 202 -13.09 -4.36 -5.11
N GLY A 203 -13.95 -4.79 -4.21
CA GLY A 203 -13.72 -4.72 -2.77
C GLY A 203 -13.02 -5.97 -2.23
N ALA A 204 -11.93 -5.78 -1.47
CA ALA A 204 -11.31 -6.80 -0.64
C ALA A 204 -11.78 -6.63 0.80
N LEU A 205 -12.46 -7.62 1.35
CA LEU A 205 -13.07 -7.59 2.69
C LEU A 205 -12.21 -8.37 3.67
N TYR A 206 -11.52 -7.66 4.57
CA TYR A 206 -10.63 -8.27 5.56
C TYR A 206 -11.38 -8.66 6.83
N SER A 207 -11.00 -9.76 7.45
CA SER A 207 -11.50 -10.15 8.77
C SER A 207 -10.63 -9.58 9.90
N HIS A 208 -11.16 -9.59 11.13
CA HIS A 208 -10.36 -9.28 12.32
C HIS A 208 -9.18 -10.24 12.45
N ARG A 209 -9.42 -11.55 12.29
CA ARG A 209 -8.41 -12.59 12.32
C ARG A 209 -7.29 -12.32 11.30
N SER A 210 -7.63 -12.09 10.03
CA SER A 210 -6.64 -11.85 8.99
C SER A 210 -5.80 -10.61 9.28
N THR A 211 -6.42 -9.53 9.77
CA THR A 211 -5.76 -8.28 10.13
C THR A 211 -4.77 -8.46 11.30
N LEU A 212 -5.13 -9.21 12.35
CA LEU A 212 -4.23 -9.47 13.46
C LEU A 212 -3.07 -10.39 13.07
N LEU A 213 -3.33 -11.47 12.33
CA LEU A 213 -2.29 -12.37 11.85
C LEU A 213 -1.28 -11.64 10.94
N HIS A 214 -1.77 -10.81 10.02
CA HIS A 214 -0.93 -9.93 9.21
C HIS A 214 -0.11 -8.97 10.09
N SER A 215 -0.72 -8.38 11.12
CA SER A 215 -0.03 -7.45 12.02
C SER A 215 1.07 -8.14 12.82
N TYR A 216 0.85 -9.36 13.32
CA TYR A 216 1.90 -10.15 13.97
C TYR A 216 3.03 -10.49 13.01
N ALA A 217 2.71 -10.99 11.81
CA ALA A 217 3.71 -11.36 10.83
C ALA A 217 4.52 -10.14 10.36
N SER A 218 3.89 -8.99 10.18
CA SER A 218 4.56 -7.76 9.74
C SER A 218 5.53 -7.21 10.77
N THR A 219 5.35 -7.47 12.07
CA THR A 219 6.29 -7.02 13.12
C THR A 219 7.52 -7.91 13.28
N MET A 220 7.56 -9.09 12.64
CA MET A 220 8.71 -10.00 12.73
C MET A 220 10.01 -9.35 12.24
N PRO A 221 11.19 -9.78 12.75
CA PRO A 221 12.49 -9.20 12.38
C PRO A 221 12.78 -9.20 10.88
N ASP A 222 12.42 -10.28 10.16
CA ASP A 222 12.63 -10.43 8.72
C ASP A 222 11.45 -9.91 7.87
N ALA A 223 10.61 -9.07 8.47
CA ALA A 223 9.53 -8.35 7.79
C ALA A 223 9.73 -6.83 7.95
N LEU A 224 8.79 -6.10 8.56
CA LEU A 224 8.95 -4.67 8.80
C LEU A 224 9.80 -4.36 10.05
N ASN A 225 9.97 -5.32 10.93
CA ASN A 225 10.78 -5.23 12.16
C ASN A 225 10.42 -4.04 13.06
N VAL A 226 9.12 -3.73 13.17
CA VAL A 226 8.63 -2.63 14.01
C VAL A 226 8.71 -3.03 15.48
N SER A 227 9.25 -2.16 16.31
CA SER A 227 9.39 -2.40 17.75
C SER A 227 9.00 -1.17 18.57
N GLY A 228 8.73 -1.34 19.87
CA GLY A 228 8.45 -0.25 20.80
C GLY A 228 9.56 0.81 20.95
N ARG A 229 10.71 0.59 20.32
CA ARG A 229 11.83 1.56 20.28
C ARG A 229 11.76 2.50 19.08
N ASP A 230 10.82 2.25 18.15
CA ASP A 230 10.71 3.03 16.93
C ASP A 230 9.85 4.27 17.11
N SER A 231 10.16 5.29 16.32
CA SER A 231 9.27 6.40 15.97
C SER A 231 8.89 6.20 14.51
N VAL A 232 7.63 5.86 14.26
CA VAL A 232 7.13 5.38 12.95
C VAL A 232 6.33 6.46 12.26
N LEU A 233 6.73 6.82 11.04
CA LEU A 233 5.99 7.75 10.18
C LEU A 233 5.51 7.02 8.92
N PRO A 234 4.25 6.56 8.85
CA PRO A 234 3.69 5.99 7.63
C PRO A 234 3.45 7.08 6.59
N VAL A 235 4.22 7.06 5.50
CA VAL A 235 3.94 7.89 4.31
C VAL A 235 2.83 7.23 3.47
N VAL A 236 2.79 5.90 3.47
CA VAL A 236 1.70 5.14 2.85
C VAL A 236 0.35 5.53 3.43
N PRO A 237 -0.65 5.82 2.58
CA PRO A 237 -1.89 6.41 3.05
C PRO A 237 -2.80 5.40 3.76
N MET A 238 -3.42 5.83 4.85
CA MET A 238 -4.42 5.06 5.58
C MET A 238 -5.67 4.77 4.73
N PHE A 239 -5.98 5.62 3.77
CA PHE A 239 -7.10 5.40 2.86
C PHE A 239 -6.83 4.34 1.77
N HIS A 240 -5.63 3.75 1.72
CA HIS A 240 -5.27 2.73 0.74
C HIS A 240 -4.57 1.54 1.43
N VAL A 241 -5.19 0.37 1.32
CA VAL A 241 -4.71 -0.89 1.94
C VAL A 241 -4.30 -0.69 3.40
N ASN A 242 -5.08 0.15 4.12
CA ASN A 242 -4.89 0.44 5.54
C ASN A 242 -3.44 0.80 5.91
N ALA A 243 -2.77 1.67 5.11
CA ALA A 243 -1.36 2.05 5.32
C ALA A 243 -0.45 0.84 5.57
N TRP A 244 -0.64 -0.24 4.81
CA TRP A 244 0.11 -1.51 4.91
C TRP A 244 0.06 -2.17 6.29
N GLY A 245 -1.04 -1.97 7.02
CA GLY A 245 -1.26 -2.53 8.35
C GLY A 245 -0.59 -1.77 9.49
N LEU A 246 0.14 -0.67 9.21
CA LEU A 246 0.83 0.12 10.24
C LEU A 246 -0.10 0.69 11.33
N PRO A 247 -1.36 1.08 11.06
CA PRO A 247 -2.31 1.48 12.11
C PRO A 247 -2.59 0.39 13.15
N TYR A 248 -2.28 -0.87 12.85
CA TYR A 248 -2.44 -2.01 13.75
C TYR A 248 -1.09 -2.47 14.31
N SER A 249 -0.07 -2.66 13.48
CA SER A 249 1.23 -3.18 13.89
C SER A 249 2.02 -2.21 14.79
N VAL A 250 1.90 -0.90 14.58
CA VAL A 250 2.60 0.10 15.40
C VAL A 250 2.02 0.17 16.82
N PRO A 251 0.71 0.30 17.06
CA PRO A 251 0.14 0.25 18.40
C PRO A 251 0.33 -1.10 19.10
N LEU A 252 0.35 -2.21 18.33
CA LEU A 252 0.62 -3.55 18.87
C LEU A 252 1.99 -3.62 19.55
N THR A 253 2.99 -2.92 19.02
CA THR A 253 4.34 -2.85 19.61
C THR A 253 4.53 -1.69 20.60
N GLY A 254 3.57 -0.76 20.65
CA GLY A 254 3.66 0.45 21.46
C GLY A 254 4.67 1.48 20.94
N ALA A 255 5.10 1.39 19.68
CA ALA A 255 5.99 2.39 19.06
C ALA A 255 5.31 3.76 18.98
N LYS A 256 6.11 4.84 18.97
CA LYS A 256 5.61 6.19 18.69
C LYS A 256 5.08 6.26 17.27
N MET A 257 3.91 6.87 17.08
CA MET A 257 3.29 7.06 15.77
C MET A 257 3.29 8.53 15.38
N VAL A 258 3.71 8.83 14.13
CA VAL A 258 3.81 10.19 13.60
C VAL A 258 3.06 10.25 12.27
N PHE A 259 2.04 11.07 12.18
CA PHE A 259 1.23 11.22 10.96
C PHE A 259 1.59 12.50 10.20
N PRO A 260 1.94 12.40 8.91
CA PRO A 260 2.35 13.55 8.11
C PRO A 260 1.18 14.44 7.63
N GLY A 261 -0.06 13.97 7.77
CA GLY A 261 -1.22 14.65 7.17
C GLY A 261 -1.13 14.72 5.63
N PRO A 262 -1.59 15.82 5.01
CA PRO A 262 -1.61 15.96 3.55
C PRO A 262 -0.25 16.28 2.92
N SER A 263 0.72 16.78 3.69
CA SER A 263 1.98 17.36 3.16
C SER A 263 3.07 16.30 3.05
N LEU A 264 3.23 15.74 1.86
CA LEU A 264 4.21 14.68 1.55
C LEU A 264 5.36 15.15 0.66
N ASP A 265 5.54 16.47 0.48
CA ASP A 265 6.71 17.01 -0.22
C ASP A 265 7.99 16.81 0.59
N GLY A 266 9.15 16.88 -0.09
CA GLY A 266 10.44 16.55 0.50
C GLY A 266 10.79 17.39 1.73
N LYS A 267 10.48 18.69 1.70
CA LYS A 267 10.75 19.60 2.84
C LYS A 267 9.85 19.27 4.03
N SER A 268 8.56 19.14 3.79
CA SER A 268 7.56 18.88 4.83
C SER A 268 7.81 17.54 5.54
N LEU A 269 8.21 16.51 4.79
CA LEU A 269 8.59 15.22 5.36
C LEU A 269 9.89 15.33 6.15
N TYR A 270 10.95 15.94 5.57
CA TYR A 270 12.23 16.08 6.24
C TYR A 270 12.10 16.78 7.59
N ASP A 271 11.39 17.91 7.63
CA ASP A 271 11.16 18.67 8.87
C ASP A 271 10.48 17.81 9.96
N LEU A 272 9.50 17.00 9.55
CA LEU A 272 8.79 16.12 10.49
C LEU A 272 9.64 14.91 10.92
N PHE A 273 10.46 14.35 10.03
CA PHE A 273 11.40 13.29 10.34
C PHE A 273 12.37 13.70 11.43
N GLU A 274 12.96 14.90 11.31
CA GLU A 274 13.92 15.43 12.26
C GLU A 274 13.25 15.86 13.57
N ALA A 275 12.13 16.58 13.50
CA ALA A 275 11.42 17.05 14.69
C ALA A 275 10.92 15.91 15.59
N GLU A 276 10.42 14.84 14.98
CA GLU A 276 9.82 13.70 15.68
C GLU A 276 10.78 12.52 15.88
N LYS A 277 12.04 12.67 15.47
CA LYS A 277 13.10 11.66 15.57
C LYS A 277 12.66 10.33 14.97
N VAL A 278 12.12 10.39 13.75
CA VAL A 278 11.61 9.22 13.05
C VAL A 278 12.76 8.22 12.80
N THR A 279 12.52 6.96 13.15
CA THR A 279 13.48 5.86 12.96
C THR A 279 13.09 4.93 11.83
N PHE A 280 11.78 4.82 11.58
CA PHE A 280 11.19 3.92 10.59
C PHE A 280 10.08 4.61 9.78
N SER A 281 10.06 4.33 8.50
CA SER A 281 8.98 4.80 7.62
C SER A 281 8.68 3.78 6.52
N ALA A 282 7.52 3.92 5.88
CA ALA A 282 7.11 3.10 4.75
C ALA A 282 6.48 3.98 3.66
N GLY A 283 6.88 3.77 2.42
CA GLY A 283 6.42 4.61 1.31
C GLY A 283 6.69 4.01 -0.07
N VAL A 284 6.09 4.64 -1.07
CA VAL A 284 6.32 4.32 -2.48
C VAL A 284 7.55 5.08 -3.02
N PRO A 285 8.25 4.59 -4.06
CA PRO A 285 9.46 5.20 -4.58
C PRO A 285 9.34 6.69 -4.93
N THR A 286 8.20 7.13 -5.47
CA THR A 286 7.98 8.52 -5.87
C THR A 286 8.09 9.52 -4.72
N VAL A 287 7.66 9.16 -3.52
CA VAL A 287 7.78 10.00 -2.32
C VAL A 287 9.24 10.05 -1.84
N TRP A 288 9.92 8.91 -1.84
CA TRP A 288 11.33 8.85 -1.47
C TRP A 288 12.21 9.65 -2.44
N LEU A 289 11.90 9.64 -3.73
CA LEU A 289 12.59 10.47 -4.70
C LEU A 289 12.48 11.96 -4.36
N GLY A 290 11.28 12.43 -4.00
CA GLY A 290 11.04 13.82 -3.57
C GLY A 290 11.84 14.18 -2.31
N LEU A 291 11.84 13.31 -1.30
CA LEU A 291 12.59 13.50 -0.07
C LEU A 291 14.12 13.51 -0.31
N LEU A 292 14.65 12.55 -1.07
CA LEU A 292 16.07 12.45 -1.39
C LEU A 292 16.58 13.66 -2.20
N ASN A 293 15.77 14.15 -3.15
CA ASN A 293 16.09 15.35 -3.91
C ASN A 293 16.20 16.58 -3.00
N HIS A 294 15.23 16.75 -2.07
CA HIS A 294 15.28 17.85 -1.09
C HIS A 294 16.53 17.77 -0.21
N VAL A 295 16.81 16.59 0.34
CA VAL A 295 17.96 16.34 1.22
C VAL A 295 19.29 16.62 0.47
N ALA A 296 19.41 16.17 -0.78
CA ALA A 296 20.59 16.37 -1.59
C ALA A 296 20.81 17.84 -1.98
N GLN A 297 19.75 18.55 -2.41
CA GLN A 297 19.82 19.95 -2.83
C GLN A 297 20.19 20.90 -1.68
N ASN A 298 19.86 20.54 -0.45
CA ASN A 298 20.11 21.35 0.74
C ASN A 298 21.29 20.84 1.59
N ASN A 299 22.07 19.86 1.10
CA ASN A 299 23.18 19.21 1.82
C ASN A 299 22.79 18.74 3.23
N LEU A 300 21.62 18.15 3.35
CA LEU A 300 21.07 17.63 4.61
C LEU A 300 21.46 16.17 4.83
N SER A 301 21.25 15.68 6.04
CA SER A 301 21.39 14.29 6.45
C SER A 301 20.27 13.94 7.43
N PHE A 302 20.06 12.65 7.66
CA PHE A 302 19.06 12.17 8.65
C PHE A 302 19.74 11.89 9.99
N SER A 303 19.15 12.43 11.07
CA SER A 303 19.70 12.25 12.43
C SER A 303 19.35 10.90 13.05
N THR A 304 18.15 10.39 12.78
CA THR A 304 17.58 9.20 13.44
C THR A 304 16.96 8.19 12.51
N PHE A 305 16.72 8.54 11.26
CA PHE A 305 16.09 7.65 10.27
C PHE A 305 17.03 6.50 9.93
N LYS A 306 16.62 5.27 10.23
CA LYS A 306 17.46 4.07 10.15
C LYS A 306 16.96 3.05 9.15
N ARG A 307 15.64 2.97 8.94
CA ARG A 307 15.04 1.90 8.16
C ARG A 307 13.80 2.38 7.42
N THR A 308 13.65 1.93 6.19
CA THR A 308 12.45 2.17 5.39
C THR A 308 11.99 0.93 4.66
N VAL A 309 10.67 0.81 4.51
CA VAL A 309 10.07 -0.18 3.60
C VAL A 309 9.62 0.53 2.34
N ILE A 310 10.04 0.00 1.20
CA ILE A 310 9.67 0.50 -0.12
C ILE A 310 8.92 -0.60 -0.87
N GLY A 311 7.73 -0.27 -1.34
CA GLY A 311 6.87 -1.19 -2.06
C GLY A 311 5.81 -0.45 -2.89
N GLY A 312 4.80 -1.20 -3.35
CA GLY A 312 3.73 -0.66 -4.20
C GLY A 312 4.14 -0.50 -5.67
N SER A 313 5.42 -0.32 -5.96
CA SER A 313 6.08 -0.46 -7.27
C SER A 313 7.54 -0.85 -7.05
N ALA A 314 8.23 -1.29 -8.10
CA ALA A 314 9.64 -1.65 -8.01
C ALA A 314 10.47 -0.46 -7.49
N CYS A 315 11.37 -0.72 -6.53
CA CYS A 315 12.31 0.27 -6.03
C CYS A 315 13.51 0.37 -6.98
N PRO A 316 13.81 1.55 -7.56
CA PRO A 316 14.99 1.69 -8.39
C PRO A 316 16.27 1.33 -7.63
N PRO A 317 17.17 0.47 -8.19
CA PRO A 317 18.42 0.08 -7.55
C PRO A 317 19.30 1.27 -7.11
N ALA A 318 19.35 2.34 -7.93
CA ALA A 318 20.08 3.55 -7.61
C ALA A 318 19.55 4.28 -6.36
N MET A 319 18.23 4.26 -6.14
CA MET A 319 17.60 4.83 -4.94
C MET A 319 17.98 4.01 -3.72
N MET A 320 17.89 2.70 -3.81
CA MET A 320 18.25 1.77 -2.73
C MET A 320 19.71 1.93 -2.32
N LYS A 321 20.63 1.99 -3.29
CA LYS A 321 22.06 2.25 -3.06
C LYS A 321 22.28 3.61 -2.40
N THR A 322 21.58 4.66 -2.83
CA THR A 322 21.69 6.00 -2.22
C THR A 322 21.26 6.00 -0.76
N LEU A 323 20.12 5.39 -0.44
CA LEU A 323 19.64 5.29 0.93
C LEU A 323 20.63 4.53 1.82
N ARG A 324 21.13 3.37 1.37
CA ARG A 324 22.03 2.51 2.14
C ARG A 324 23.43 3.10 2.29
N HIS A 325 24.11 3.42 1.19
CA HIS A 325 25.54 3.77 1.23
C HIS A 325 25.78 5.25 1.57
N LYS A 326 24.90 6.16 1.15
CA LYS A 326 25.07 7.58 1.43
C LYS A 326 24.49 7.99 2.78
N TYR A 327 23.30 7.44 3.12
CA TYR A 327 22.57 7.88 4.32
C TYR A 327 22.54 6.83 5.43
N GLY A 328 23.05 5.61 5.22
CA GLY A 328 23.09 4.54 6.22
C GLY A 328 21.69 4.00 6.59
N ILE A 329 20.73 4.14 5.68
CA ILE A 329 19.33 3.72 5.90
C ILE A 329 19.14 2.33 5.30
N GLU A 330 18.73 1.39 6.13
CA GLU A 330 18.33 0.05 5.70
C GLU A 330 17.06 0.14 4.85
N VAL A 331 17.07 -0.50 3.69
CA VAL A 331 15.92 -0.55 2.79
C VAL A 331 15.41 -1.97 2.71
N VAL A 332 14.16 -2.18 3.11
CA VAL A 332 13.42 -3.41 2.90
C VAL A 332 12.55 -3.23 1.67
N HIS A 333 12.89 -3.90 0.57
CA HIS A 333 12.03 -3.96 -0.60
C HIS A 333 10.91 -4.95 -0.32
N ALA A 334 9.66 -4.54 -0.48
CA ALA A 334 8.51 -5.36 -0.15
C ALA A 334 7.51 -5.42 -1.31
N TRP A 335 6.85 -6.57 -1.41
CA TRP A 335 5.76 -6.76 -2.35
C TRP A 335 4.49 -7.18 -1.62
N GLY A 336 3.38 -6.76 -2.18
CA GLY A 336 2.05 -7.09 -1.72
C GLY A 336 0.97 -6.39 -2.53
N MET A 337 -0.27 -6.70 -2.23
CA MET A 337 -1.43 -6.17 -2.95
C MET A 337 -2.65 -6.05 -2.04
N THR A 338 -3.67 -5.31 -2.48
CA THR A 338 -4.91 -5.11 -1.72
C THR A 338 -5.53 -6.44 -1.30
N GLU A 339 -5.45 -7.43 -2.15
CA GLU A 339 -5.96 -8.77 -1.96
C GLU A 339 -5.18 -9.59 -0.90
N MET A 340 -4.11 -9.00 -0.32
CA MET A 340 -3.22 -9.65 0.65
C MET A 340 -2.99 -8.85 1.94
N SER A 341 -3.72 -7.77 2.18
CA SER A 341 -3.77 -6.96 3.44
C SER A 341 -2.56 -6.07 3.82
N PRO A 342 -1.50 -5.73 3.07
CA PRO A 342 -1.13 -6.22 1.76
C PRO A 342 0.07 -7.18 1.71
N LEU A 343 0.82 -7.40 2.82
CA LEU A 343 2.21 -7.87 2.82
C LEU A 343 2.33 -9.35 2.43
N GLY A 344 3.09 -9.61 1.36
CA GLY A 344 3.42 -10.95 0.87
C GLY A 344 4.90 -11.30 1.09
N THR A 345 5.82 -10.45 0.61
CA THR A 345 7.26 -10.72 0.68
C THR A 345 8.05 -9.51 1.19
N CYS A 346 9.22 -9.77 1.75
CA CYS A 346 10.22 -8.80 2.18
C CYS A 346 11.62 -9.25 1.76
N ALA A 347 12.43 -8.32 1.26
CA ALA A 347 13.82 -8.57 0.91
C ALA A 347 14.72 -8.29 2.12
N THR A 348 15.02 -9.34 2.86
CA THR A 348 16.00 -9.36 3.95
C THR A 348 17.03 -10.45 3.66
N LEU A 349 18.28 -10.29 4.11
CA LEU A 349 19.34 -11.27 3.88
C LEU A 349 19.22 -12.43 4.87
N GLN A 350 19.39 -13.66 4.39
CA GLN A 350 19.58 -14.84 5.21
C GLN A 350 21.04 -14.95 5.68
N ALA A 351 21.32 -15.73 6.73
CA ALA A 351 22.63 -15.81 7.36
C ALA A 351 23.78 -16.10 6.37
N HIS A 352 23.58 -17.02 5.43
CA HIS A 352 24.61 -17.38 4.45
C HIS A 352 24.87 -16.30 3.39
N HIS A 353 23.95 -15.35 3.21
CA HIS A 353 24.15 -14.25 2.27
C HIS A 353 25.19 -13.23 2.77
N TYR A 354 25.41 -13.13 4.10
CA TYR A 354 26.44 -12.22 4.65
C TYR A 354 27.87 -12.65 4.30
N ASP A 355 28.07 -13.89 3.87
CA ASP A 355 29.36 -14.39 3.38
C ASP A 355 29.61 -14.07 1.89
N LEU A 356 28.59 -13.56 1.19
CA LEU A 356 28.68 -13.18 -0.21
C LEU A 356 29.34 -11.79 -0.37
N PRO A 357 29.94 -11.51 -1.54
CA PRO A 357 30.37 -10.15 -1.89
C PRO A 357 29.21 -9.14 -1.80
N GLU A 358 29.52 -7.90 -1.44
CA GLU A 358 28.53 -6.83 -1.25
C GLU A 358 27.58 -6.64 -2.46
N GLU A 359 28.11 -6.79 -3.68
CA GLU A 359 27.33 -6.69 -4.92
C GLU A 359 26.28 -7.82 -5.01
N ALA A 360 26.63 -9.04 -4.59
CA ALA A 360 25.69 -10.16 -4.56
C ALA A 360 24.62 -9.97 -3.47
N GLN A 361 25.00 -9.48 -2.28
CA GLN A 361 24.04 -9.12 -1.23
C GLN A 361 23.07 -8.03 -1.73
N GLN A 362 23.59 -7.02 -2.42
CA GLN A 362 22.78 -5.95 -2.99
C GLN A 362 21.78 -6.48 -4.03
N ALA A 363 22.21 -7.41 -4.90
CA ALA A 363 21.34 -8.03 -5.90
C ALA A 363 20.19 -8.82 -5.25
N MET A 364 20.42 -9.47 -4.10
CA MET A 364 19.36 -10.14 -3.36
C MET A 364 18.35 -9.14 -2.78
N LEU A 365 18.81 -8.02 -2.26
CA LEU A 365 17.95 -6.98 -1.67
C LEU A 365 17.18 -6.16 -2.72
N GLU A 366 17.61 -6.15 -3.97
CA GLU A 366 16.89 -5.52 -5.09
C GLU A 366 15.67 -6.32 -5.54
N LYS A 367 15.59 -7.62 -5.24
CA LYS A 367 14.38 -8.44 -5.45
C LYS A 367 13.27 -8.03 -4.50
N GLN A 368 12.04 -8.51 -4.71
CA GLN A 368 10.93 -8.29 -3.78
C GLN A 368 10.98 -9.23 -2.56
N GLY A 369 11.97 -10.11 -2.51
CA GLY A 369 12.33 -10.92 -1.36
C GLY A 369 11.56 -12.23 -1.23
N HIS A 370 11.65 -12.83 -0.05
CA HIS A 370 10.98 -14.08 0.28
C HIS A 370 9.68 -13.85 1.04
N VAL A 371 8.78 -14.86 1.05
CA VAL A 371 7.52 -14.80 1.78
C VAL A 371 7.73 -14.60 3.28
N ILE A 372 6.85 -13.82 3.89
CA ILE A 372 6.73 -13.78 5.35
C ILE A 372 5.89 -14.98 5.82
N PHE A 373 6.15 -15.47 7.04
CA PHE A 373 5.41 -16.60 7.59
C PHE A 373 3.89 -16.34 7.56
N GLY A 374 3.16 -17.27 6.96
CA GLY A 374 1.71 -17.20 6.75
C GLY A 374 1.33 -17.04 5.27
N VAL A 375 2.25 -16.60 4.41
CA VAL A 375 2.04 -16.59 2.95
C VAL A 375 2.81 -17.75 2.33
N ASP A 376 2.20 -18.39 1.36
CA ASP A 376 2.82 -19.37 0.48
C ASP A 376 2.72 -18.87 -0.97
N MET A 377 3.71 -19.18 -1.81
CA MET A 377 3.73 -18.72 -3.20
C MET A 377 4.26 -19.82 -4.13
N LYS A 378 3.87 -19.75 -5.39
CA LYS A 378 4.41 -20.55 -6.48
C LYS A 378 4.32 -19.80 -7.80
N ILE A 379 5.11 -20.24 -8.76
CA ILE A 379 4.98 -19.79 -10.16
C ILE A 379 4.51 -20.95 -11.02
N VAL A 380 3.61 -20.66 -11.95
CA VAL A 380 3.02 -21.65 -12.86
C VAL A 380 3.08 -21.17 -14.31
N ASP A 381 3.09 -22.13 -15.25
CA ASP A 381 2.92 -21.85 -16.67
C ASP A 381 1.44 -21.58 -17.02
N ASP A 382 1.15 -21.32 -18.31
CA ASP A 382 -0.20 -21.05 -18.79
C ASP A 382 -1.15 -22.28 -18.71
N THR A 383 -0.61 -23.47 -18.41
CA THR A 383 -1.41 -24.68 -18.16
C THR A 383 -1.69 -24.94 -16.69
N GLY A 384 -1.10 -24.12 -15.78
CA GLY A 384 -1.17 -24.27 -14.34
C GLY A 384 -0.13 -25.23 -13.75
N ALA A 385 0.82 -25.74 -14.56
CA ALA A 385 1.90 -26.58 -14.07
C ALA A 385 2.94 -25.74 -13.32
N GLU A 386 3.35 -26.22 -12.13
CA GLU A 386 4.33 -25.53 -11.29
C GLU A 386 5.72 -25.51 -11.95
N LEU A 387 6.37 -24.35 -11.92
CA LEU A 387 7.66 -24.10 -12.52
C LEU A 387 8.80 -24.16 -11.49
N PRO A 388 10.05 -24.46 -11.92
CA PRO A 388 11.19 -24.60 -11.01
C PRO A 388 11.61 -23.23 -10.44
N TRP A 389 12.15 -23.26 -9.21
CA TRP A 389 12.72 -22.11 -8.51
C TRP A 389 14.22 -21.99 -8.86
N ASP A 390 14.53 -21.62 -10.08
CA ASP A 390 15.90 -21.52 -10.61
C ASP A 390 16.40 -20.07 -10.76
N GLY A 391 15.53 -19.10 -10.42
CA GLY A 391 15.80 -17.66 -10.56
C GLY A 391 15.82 -17.16 -12.00
N LYS A 392 15.40 -17.98 -12.97
CA LYS A 392 15.44 -17.68 -14.40
C LYS A 392 14.12 -17.94 -15.10
N THR A 393 13.46 -19.03 -14.76
CA THR A 393 12.16 -19.40 -15.33
C THR A 393 11.08 -18.52 -14.74
N TYR A 394 10.36 -17.76 -15.60
CA TYR A 394 9.22 -16.94 -15.16
C TYR A 394 7.92 -17.65 -15.34
N GLY A 395 7.00 -17.38 -14.43
CA GLY A 395 5.64 -17.86 -14.51
C GLY A 395 4.66 -16.91 -13.86
N ASN A 396 3.37 -17.22 -14.01
CA ASN A 396 2.30 -16.52 -13.32
C ASN A 396 2.41 -16.79 -11.82
N LEU A 397 2.49 -15.71 -11.02
CA LEU A 397 2.64 -15.80 -9.57
C LEU A 397 1.28 -16.06 -8.92
N LEU A 398 1.21 -17.15 -8.16
CA LEU A 398 0.06 -17.54 -7.34
C LEU A 398 0.43 -17.51 -5.87
N VAL A 399 -0.51 -17.09 -5.02
CA VAL A 399 -0.31 -17.01 -3.56
C VAL A 399 -1.48 -17.60 -2.79
N LYS A 400 -1.24 -18.00 -1.55
CA LYS A 400 -2.27 -18.34 -0.56
C LYS A 400 -1.81 -17.99 0.85
N GLY A 401 -2.77 -17.80 1.76
CA GLY A 401 -2.46 -17.51 3.16
C GLY A 401 -3.66 -16.98 3.93
N PRO A 402 -3.57 -16.88 5.27
CA PRO A 402 -4.69 -16.50 6.13
C PRO A 402 -5.14 -15.04 6.00
N TRP A 403 -4.41 -14.22 5.26
CA TRP A 403 -4.77 -12.83 4.93
C TRP A 403 -4.79 -12.56 3.41
N VAL A 404 -4.83 -13.59 2.60
CA VAL A 404 -5.12 -13.53 1.16
C VAL A 404 -6.62 -13.73 0.98
N ILE A 405 -7.26 -12.96 0.09
CA ILE A 405 -8.71 -13.09 -0.14
C ILE A 405 -9.05 -14.43 -0.79
N SER A 406 -10.20 -14.97 -0.45
CA SER A 406 -10.80 -16.13 -1.13
C SER A 406 -11.81 -15.71 -2.19
N GLU A 407 -12.37 -14.50 -2.08
CA GLU A 407 -13.32 -13.90 -3.00
C GLU A 407 -13.33 -12.38 -2.84
N TYR A 408 -13.79 -11.65 -3.86
CA TYR A 408 -14.09 -10.23 -3.72
C TYR A 408 -15.45 -10.01 -3.09
N TYR A 409 -15.62 -8.85 -2.46
CA TYR A 409 -16.87 -8.44 -1.83
C TYR A 409 -18.06 -8.60 -2.78
N LYS A 410 -19.17 -9.17 -2.26
CA LYS A 410 -20.38 -9.54 -3.03
C LYS A 410 -20.14 -10.55 -4.16
N GLY A 411 -19.07 -11.33 -4.12
CA GLY A 411 -18.78 -12.34 -5.14
C GLY A 411 -18.39 -11.75 -6.51
N GLU A 412 -17.92 -10.50 -6.55
CA GLU A 412 -17.50 -9.88 -7.80
C GLU A 412 -16.34 -10.65 -8.46
N GLY A 413 -16.48 -10.93 -9.76
CA GLY A 413 -15.47 -11.67 -10.52
C GLY A 413 -15.62 -13.20 -10.44
N GLY A 414 -16.63 -13.71 -9.71
CA GLY A 414 -16.88 -15.14 -9.58
C GLY A 414 -15.83 -15.86 -8.74
N ASP A 415 -15.56 -17.13 -9.06
CA ASP A 415 -14.47 -17.88 -8.43
C ASP A 415 -13.12 -17.32 -8.89
N VAL A 416 -12.38 -16.73 -7.96
CA VAL A 416 -11.09 -16.08 -8.26
C VAL A 416 -9.90 -16.97 -7.91
N LEU A 417 -10.13 -18.14 -7.31
CA LEU A 417 -9.07 -19.06 -6.92
C LEU A 417 -8.83 -20.12 -8.00
N GLU A 418 -7.57 -20.40 -8.27
CA GLU A 418 -7.09 -21.50 -9.10
C GLU A 418 -6.55 -22.60 -8.17
N ASP A 419 -7.26 -23.73 -8.05
CA ASP A 419 -6.92 -24.83 -7.13
C ASP A 419 -6.61 -24.38 -5.69
N GLY A 420 -7.36 -23.38 -5.19
CA GLY A 420 -7.19 -22.82 -3.85
C GLY A 420 -6.03 -21.81 -3.72
N TRP A 421 -5.45 -21.36 -4.84
CA TRP A 421 -4.45 -20.31 -4.92
C TRP A 421 -5.04 -19.05 -5.57
N PHE A 422 -4.63 -17.89 -5.08
CA PHE A 422 -5.04 -16.62 -5.66
C PHE A 422 -4.03 -16.18 -6.76
N PRO A 423 -4.47 -15.99 -8.02
CA PRO A 423 -3.63 -15.49 -9.10
C PRO A 423 -3.42 -13.98 -8.94
N THR A 424 -2.18 -13.56 -8.74
CA THR A 424 -1.85 -12.16 -8.45
C THR A 424 -1.91 -11.25 -9.68
N GLY A 425 -1.82 -11.84 -10.87
CA GLY A 425 -1.64 -11.12 -12.12
C GLY A 425 -0.23 -10.52 -12.29
N ASP A 426 0.72 -10.94 -11.47
CA ASP A 426 2.15 -10.66 -11.63
C ASP A 426 2.85 -11.86 -12.27
N VAL A 427 3.89 -11.58 -13.06
CA VAL A 427 4.84 -12.55 -13.58
C VAL A 427 6.13 -12.43 -12.80
N ALA A 428 6.64 -13.54 -12.30
CA ALA A 428 7.81 -13.54 -11.42
C ALA A 428 8.74 -14.70 -11.70
N THR A 429 9.99 -14.58 -11.25
CA THR A 429 10.91 -15.68 -11.01
C THR A 429 11.02 -15.93 -9.52
N ILE A 430 11.36 -17.16 -9.12
CA ILE A 430 11.73 -17.50 -7.74
C ILE A 430 13.07 -18.23 -7.80
N ASP A 431 14.03 -17.87 -6.96
CA ASP A 431 15.32 -18.57 -6.91
C ASP A 431 15.35 -19.67 -5.85
N GLY A 432 16.49 -20.40 -5.80
CA GLY A 432 16.69 -21.53 -4.90
C GLY A 432 16.64 -21.18 -3.40
N ASP A 433 16.81 -19.90 -3.04
CA ASP A 433 16.68 -19.39 -1.66
C ASP A 433 15.27 -18.85 -1.36
N GLY A 434 14.34 -18.96 -2.32
CA GLY A 434 12.96 -18.54 -2.19
C GLY A 434 12.73 -17.04 -2.41
N TYR A 435 13.71 -16.31 -3.00
CA TYR A 435 13.53 -14.90 -3.32
C TYR A 435 12.79 -14.73 -4.63
N MET A 436 11.66 -14.07 -4.55
CA MET A 436 10.84 -13.71 -5.68
C MET A 436 11.32 -12.40 -6.30
N GLN A 437 11.37 -12.36 -7.62
CA GLN A 437 11.58 -11.15 -8.41
C GLN A 437 10.45 -10.99 -9.41
N ILE A 438 9.70 -9.91 -9.28
CA ILE A 438 8.67 -9.55 -10.27
C ILE A 438 9.38 -9.06 -11.53
N THR A 439 9.07 -9.70 -12.64
CA THR A 439 9.57 -9.32 -13.96
C THR A 439 8.59 -8.38 -14.65
N ASP A 440 7.28 -8.59 -14.46
CA ASP A 440 6.25 -7.68 -14.96
C ASP A 440 4.84 -8.02 -14.42
N ARG A 441 3.84 -7.27 -14.88
CA ARG A 441 2.43 -7.66 -14.84
C ARG A 441 2.10 -8.53 -16.04
N SER A 442 1.28 -9.57 -15.88
CA SER A 442 0.86 -10.46 -16.99
C SER A 442 0.28 -9.71 -18.19
N LYS A 443 -0.35 -8.53 -17.94
CA LYS A 443 -0.91 -7.65 -18.97
C LYS A 443 0.10 -6.63 -19.55
N ASP A 444 1.26 -6.45 -18.92
CA ASP A 444 2.26 -5.45 -19.28
C ASP A 444 3.53 -6.08 -19.88
N VAL A 445 3.76 -7.38 -19.60
CA VAL A 445 4.86 -8.15 -20.22
C VAL A 445 4.72 -8.12 -21.75
N ILE A 446 5.83 -7.85 -22.41
CA ILE A 446 5.87 -7.73 -23.87
C ILE A 446 6.08 -9.13 -24.47
N LYS A 447 5.13 -9.59 -25.28
CA LYS A 447 5.20 -10.91 -25.94
C LYS A 447 5.83 -10.73 -27.31
N SER A 448 7.11 -11.06 -27.43
CA SER A 448 7.90 -10.81 -28.64
C SER A 448 8.40 -12.12 -29.24
N GLY A 449 7.80 -12.55 -30.37
CA GLY A 449 8.23 -13.75 -31.09
C GLY A 449 8.16 -15.05 -30.29
N GLY A 450 7.21 -15.15 -29.36
CA GLY A 450 7.05 -16.31 -28.46
C GLY A 450 7.87 -16.26 -27.18
N GLU A 451 8.66 -15.20 -26.98
CA GLU A 451 9.44 -14.94 -25.77
C GLU A 451 8.85 -13.75 -25.01
N TRP A 452 9.13 -13.68 -23.71
CA TRP A 452 8.63 -12.61 -22.85
C TRP A 452 9.75 -11.62 -22.53
N ILE A 453 9.46 -10.32 -22.67
CA ILE A 453 10.36 -9.23 -22.30
C ILE A 453 9.74 -8.49 -21.11
N GLY A 454 10.44 -8.49 -19.97
CA GLY A 454 10.03 -7.75 -18.78
C GLY A 454 10.28 -6.25 -18.96
N THR A 455 9.23 -5.45 -18.76
CA THR A 455 9.34 -3.99 -18.92
C THR A 455 10.05 -3.32 -17.75
N ILE A 456 10.01 -3.91 -16.56
CA ILE A 456 10.62 -3.34 -15.34
C ILE A 456 12.14 -3.25 -15.47
N ASP A 457 12.80 -4.26 -16.02
CA ASP A 457 14.25 -4.24 -16.24
C ASP A 457 14.66 -3.14 -17.21
N LEU A 458 13.89 -2.98 -18.30
CA LEU A 458 14.11 -1.92 -19.27
C LEU A 458 13.96 -0.53 -18.63
N GLU A 459 12.94 -0.32 -17.83
CA GLU A 459 12.67 0.92 -17.10
C GLU A 459 13.80 1.24 -16.09
N ASN A 460 14.23 0.25 -15.32
CA ASN A 460 15.30 0.42 -14.33
C ASN A 460 16.64 0.80 -14.98
N ILE A 461 16.98 0.18 -16.10
CA ILE A 461 18.18 0.53 -16.85
C ILE A 461 18.08 1.96 -17.36
N ALA A 462 16.97 2.35 -17.98
CA ALA A 462 16.77 3.72 -18.45
C ALA A 462 16.87 4.72 -17.30
N MET A 463 16.22 4.45 -16.16
CA MET A 463 16.26 5.34 -14.99
C MET A 463 17.64 5.43 -14.33
N SER A 464 18.56 4.52 -14.60
CA SER A 464 19.96 4.62 -14.17
C SER A 464 20.80 5.61 -15.00
N HIS A 465 20.27 6.07 -16.14
CA HIS A 465 20.93 7.09 -16.96
C HIS A 465 20.80 8.48 -16.32
N PRO A 466 21.90 9.29 -16.23
CA PRO A 466 21.89 10.58 -15.52
C PRO A 466 20.82 11.57 -16.00
N ALA A 467 20.51 11.59 -17.30
CA ALA A 467 19.55 12.50 -17.91
C ALA A 467 18.09 12.03 -17.79
N VAL A 468 17.81 10.84 -17.28
CA VAL A 468 16.47 10.30 -17.17
C VAL A 468 15.90 10.56 -15.78
N LEU A 469 14.72 11.19 -15.72
CA LEU A 469 13.98 11.39 -14.49
C LEU A 469 13.06 10.22 -14.20
N GLN A 470 12.28 9.80 -15.20
CA GLN A 470 11.35 8.68 -15.15
C GLN A 470 11.32 7.96 -16.49
N ALA A 471 11.05 6.67 -16.46
CA ALA A 471 10.85 5.86 -17.67
C ALA A 471 9.69 4.88 -17.47
N ALA A 472 9.00 4.57 -18.56
CA ALA A 472 8.04 3.49 -18.66
C ALA A 472 8.24 2.76 -19.99
N CYS A 473 8.07 1.44 -20.00
CA CYS A 473 8.17 0.66 -21.22
C CYS A 473 6.84 -0.02 -21.50
N ILE A 474 6.43 -0.03 -22.77
CA ILE A 474 5.20 -0.67 -23.24
C ILE A 474 5.47 -1.53 -24.47
N GLY A 475 4.66 -2.57 -24.69
CA GLY A 475 4.61 -3.30 -25.94
C GLY A 475 3.85 -2.49 -27.00
N VAL A 476 4.44 -2.38 -28.18
CA VAL A 476 3.81 -1.83 -29.39
C VAL A 476 3.78 -2.93 -30.46
N MET A 477 2.65 -3.03 -31.15
CA MET A 477 2.45 -4.06 -32.19
C MET A 477 3.54 -3.99 -33.27
N HIS A 478 4.08 -5.17 -33.61
CA HIS A 478 5.12 -5.32 -34.62
C HIS A 478 4.75 -6.43 -35.60
N PRO A 479 4.79 -6.20 -36.93
CA PRO A 479 4.29 -7.15 -37.94
C PRO A 479 4.92 -8.55 -37.91
N LYS A 480 6.17 -8.64 -37.41
CA LYS A 480 6.93 -9.90 -37.40
C LYS A 480 7.02 -10.53 -36.00
N TRP A 481 6.96 -9.74 -34.93
CA TRP A 481 7.30 -10.17 -33.59
C TRP A 481 6.13 -10.10 -32.60
N ASP A 482 4.90 -9.86 -33.05
CA ASP A 482 3.70 -9.53 -32.28
C ASP A 482 3.85 -8.20 -31.55
N GLU A 483 4.74 -8.10 -30.58
CA GLU A 483 5.05 -6.87 -29.86
C GLU A 483 6.55 -6.62 -29.79
N ARG A 484 6.92 -5.33 -29.76
CA ARG A 484 8.29 -4.88 -29.45
C ARG A 484 8.27 -3.73 -28.46
N PRO A 485 9.36 -3.58 -27.64
CA PRO A 485 9.39 -2.55 -26.62
C PRO A 485 9.50 -1.13 -27.18
N LEU A 486 8.64 -0.23 -26.72
CA LEU A 486 8.78 1.22 -26.82
C LEU A 486 9.10 1.79 -25.44
N LEU A 487 10.24 2.46 -25.32
CA LEU A 487 10.65 3.15 -24.09
C LEU A 487 10.11 4.58 -24.10
N VAL A 488 9.34 4.95 -23.08
CA VAL A 488 8.77 6.30 -22.89
C VAL A 488 9.48 6.99 -21.73
N VAL A 489 10.11 8.13 -21.98
CA VAL A 489 11.07 8.77 -21.07
C VAL A 489 10.68 10.20 -20.74
N VAL A 490 10.77 10.55 -19.45
CA VAL A 490 10.79 11.94 -18.96
C VAL A 490 12.21 12.33 -18.64
N LYS A 491 12.71 13.38 -19.30
CA LYS A 491 14.06 13.90 -19.07
C LYS A 491 14.17 14.67 -17.75
N ARG A 492 15.36 14.68 -17.15
CA ARG A 492 15.66 15.60 -16.05
C ARG A 492 15.75 17.03 -16.57
N GLN A 493 15.25 17.96 -15.79
CA GLN A 493 15.28 19.38 -16.14
C GLN A 493 16.72 19.84 -16.41
N GLY A 494 16.93 20.47 -17.56
CA GLY A 494 18.24 20.98 -17.99
C GLY A 494 19.22 19.93 -18.52
N MET A 495 18.77 18.67 -18.67
CA MET A 495 19.56 17.59 -19.26
C MET A 495 19.04 17.22 -20.64
N GLU A 496 19.94 16.96 -21.56
CA GLU A 496 19.63 16.47 -22.90
C GLU A 496 20.15 15.04 -23.07
N VAL A 497 19.41 14.25 -23.79
CA VAL A 497 19.77 12.87 -24.19
C VAL A 497 19.02 12.53 -25.48
N SER A 498 19.71 11.88 -26.42
CA SER A 498 19.11 11.40 -27.67
C SER A 498 18.51 10.00 -27.53
N LYS A 499 17.72 9.57 -28.51
CA LYS A 499 17.19 8.20 -28.58
C LYS A 499 18.34 7.19 -28.73
N GLU A 500 19.28 7.50 -29.62
CA GLU A 500 20.43 6.67 -29.94
C GLU A 500 21.32 6.46 -28.70
N GLU A 501 21.54 7.51 -27.92
CA GLU A 501 22.31 7.46 -26.67
C GLU A 501 21.63 6.54 -25.64
N LEU A 502 20.31 6.68 -25.47
CA LEU A 502 19.57 5.80 -24.57
C LEU A 502 19.55 4.36 -25.03
N LEU A 503 19.38 4.09 -26.34
CA LEU A 503 19.40 2.73 -26.86
C LEU A 503 20.80 2.10 -26.70
N ALA A 504 21.86 2.85 -26.98
CA ALA A 504 23.24 2.40 -26.76
C ALA A 504 23.52 2.12 -25.27
N PHE A 505 22.85 2.80 -24.35
CA PHE A 505 23.02 2.61 -22.90
C PHE A 505 22.61 1.23 -22.40
N TYR A 506 21.83 0.48 -23.19
CA TYR A 506 21.44 -0.91 -22.90
C TYR A 506 22.52 -1.94 -23.27
N GLU A 507 23.54 -1.57 -24.08
CA GLU A 507 24.57 -2.52 -24.52
C GLU A 507 25.29 -3.16 -23.33
N GLY A 508 25.37 -4.50 -23.33
CA GLY A 508 26.02 -5.28 -22.29
C GLY A 508 25.25 -5.39 -20.98
N LYS A 509 24.08 -4.75 -20.86
CA LYS A 509 23.25 -4.79 -19.63
C LYS A 509 22.07 -5.77 -19.74
N ILE A 510 21.63 -6.06 -20.96
CA ILE A 510 20.53 -6.99 -21.26
C ILE A 510 20.84 -7.81 -22.51
N ALA A 511 20.02 -8.83 -22.77
CA ALA A 511 20.05 -9.53 -24.06
C ALA A 511 19.75 -8.55 -25.20
N LYS A 512 20.55 -8.58 -26.27
CA LYS A 512 20.46 -7.62 -27.36
C LYS A 512 19.06 -7.50 -27.96
N TRP A 513 18.32 -8.59 -28.02
CA TRP A 513 16.96 -8.60 -28.60
C TRP A 513 15.89 -8.03 -27.66
N TRP A 514 16.22 -7.76 -26.37
CA TRP A 514 15.35 -7.06 -25.42
C TRP A 514 15.44 -5.54 -25.56
N THR A 515 16.50 -5.03 -26.23
CA THR A 515 16.67 -3.59 -26.40
C THR A 515 15.40 -2.98 -27.01
N PRO A 516 14.91 -1.86 -26.46
CA PRO A 516 13.77 -1.16 -27.04
C PRO A 516 13.99 -0.80 -28.51
N ASP A 517 12.95 -0.94 -29.32
CA ASP A 517 13.03 -0.63 -30.75
C ASP A 517 12.93 0.87 -31.02
N ASP A 518 12.34 1.64 -30.09
CA ASP A 518 12.32 3.12 -30.16
C ASP A 518 12.21 3.74 -28.77
N VAL A 519 12.48 5.06 -28.72
CA VAL A 519 12.34 5.90 -27.52
C VAL A 519 11.44 7.08 -27.82
N ALA A 520 10.44 7.31 -26.98
CA ALA A 520 9.58 8.49 -27.03
C ALA A 520 9.82 9.37 -25.80
N PHE A 521 9.93 10.69 -26.01
CA PHE A 521 10.08 11.67 -24.91
C PHE A 521 8.74 12.35 -24.65
N ILE A 522 8.40 12.49 -23.37
CA ILE A 522 7.19 13.18 -22.89
C ILE A 522 7.52 14.06 -21.68
N ASP A 523 6.65 15.03 -21.40
CA ASP A 523 6.85 15.95 -20.28
C ASP A 523 6.57 15.31 -18.91
N ALA A 524 5.61 14.39 -18.82
CA ALA A 524 5.27 13.68 -17.60
C ALA A 524 4.59 12.33 -17.90
N LEU A 525 4.90 11.31 -17.08
CA LEU A 525 4.19 10.03 -17.14
C LEU A 525 2.79 10.17 -16.51
N PRO A 526 1.76 9.52 -17.07
CA PRO A 526 0.45 9.46 -16.44
C PRO A 526 0.51 8.63 -15.15
N ILE A 527 0.17 9.27 -14.02
CA ILE A 527 0.22 8.66 -12.68
C ILE A 527 -1.22 8.41 -12.19
N GLY A 528 -1.46 7.23 -11.68
CA GLY A 528 -2.73 6.85 -11.06
C GLY A 528 -2.90 7.34 -9.63
N ALA A 529 -4.09 7.16 -9.09
CA ALA A 529 -4.48 7.57 -7.72
C ALA A 529 -3.58 6.97 -6.61
N THR A 530 -2.88 5.89 -6.89
CA THR A 530 -1.96 5.20 -5.96
C THR A 530 -0.49 5.58 -6.15
N GLY A 531 -0.17 6.53 -7.05
CA GLY A 531 1.20 6.93 -7.38
C GLY A 531 1.89 6.02 -8.39
N LYS A 532 1.19 5.04 -8.99
CA LYS A 532 1.73 4.13 -10.02
C LYS A 532 1.55 4.71 -11.41
N VAL A 533 2.51 4.41 -12.30
CA VAL A 533 2.40 4.74 -13.73
C VAL A 533 1.24 3.97 -14.37
N LEU A 534 0.42 4.67 -15.13
CA LEU A 534 -0.72 4.10 -15.86
C LEU A 534 -0.29 3.70 -17.28
N LYS A 535 0.31 2.51 -17.43
CA LYS A 535 0.77 2.00 -18.74
C LYS A 535 -0.36 1.87 -19.78
N ASN A 536 -1.60 1.62 -19.34
CA ASN A 536 -2.75 1.62 -20.24
C ASN A 536 -2.96 2.99 -20.93
N ARG A 537 -2.78 4.11 -20.20
CA ARG A 537 -2.85 5.45 -20.77
C ARG A 537 -1.68 5.74 -21.72
N ILE A 538 -0.51 5.22 -21.41
CA ILE A 538 0.64 5.31 -22.32
C ILE A 538 0.35 4.54 -23.60
N ARG A 539 -0.20 3.31 -23.53
CA ARG A 539 -0.61 2.53 -24.71
C ARG A 539 -1.69 3.25 -25.54
N GLU A 540 -2.66 3.90 -24.90
CA GLU A 540 -3.66 4.73 -25.58
C GLU A 540 -3.00 5.88 -26.35
N THR A 541 -2.05 6.58 -25.73
CA THR A 541 -1.33 7.71 -26.32
C THR A 541 -0.47 7.28 -27.52
N PHE A 542 0.17 6.12 -27.44
CA PHE A 542 1.07 5.59 -28.46
C PHE A 542 0.44 4.48 -29.30
N ARG A 543 -0.90 4.39 -29.35
CA ARG A 543 -1.63 3.34 -30.07
C ARG A 543 -1.26 3.21 -31.54
N ASP A 544 -1.04 4.35 -32.20
CA ASP A 544 -0.72 4.43 -33.64
C ASP A 544 0.78 4.63 -33.88
N HIS A 545 1.63 4.39 -32.87
CA HIS A 545 3.06 4.51 -32.99
C HIS A 545 3.62 3.40 -33.88
N VAL A 546 4.39 3.78 -34.88
CA VAL A 546 5.06 2.86 -35.81
C VAL A 546 6.53 2.77 -35.40
N LEU A 547 6.97 1.57 -35.05
CA LEU A 547 8.35 1.32 -34.68
C LEU A 547 9.28 1.41 -35.90
N PRO A 548 10.49 1.94 -35.76
CA PRO A 548 11.47 2.02 -36.86
C PRO A 548 11.85 0.65 -37.46
N THR A 549 11.59 -0.43 -36.71
CA THR A 549 11.90 -1.81 -37.07
C THR A 549 10.73 -2.57 -37.71
N ALA A 550 9.53 -1.95 -37.78
CA ALA A 550 8.28 -2.55 -38.31
C ALA A 550 8.23 -2.63 -39.84
#